data_8360ceb199a779046eef42fc5665f954
#
_entry.id   8360ceb199a779046eef42fc5665f954
#
_cell.length_a   1.000
_cell.length_b   1.000
_cell.length_c   1.000
_cell.angle_alpha   90.00
_cell.angle_beta   90.00
_cell.angle_gamma   90.00
#
_symmetry.space_group_name_H-M   'P 1'
#
loop_
_entity.id
_entity.type
_entity.pdbx_description
1 polymer ?
#
loop_
_entity_poly.entity_id
_entity_poly.type
_entity_poly.pdbx_seq_one_letter_code
_entity_poly.pdbx_strand_id
1 'polypeptide(L)'
;RQMCIRDTYILFVLLLASFSSCQTVEQLSIDYMLPAEISFPNELKRVAVVNNVSDTPDNTLPPKDNTIKNKNELSRAVAYHEGQPALTTEALAKAIAEQNYFNEVVICDSALRARDFTPRESTLSQEEVQTLAQFLDVDCIISLENLQMKSTRVLSYIPEWNTYYGTLDTKVYPTLKIYLPGRKSPMVTINTHDSIFWEEYGNTEGFVRSRLPDERQMIREASEFAGSVPVNRILPYWKTANRYYF
;
A
#
# COMPACT_ATOMS: atom_id res chain seq x y z
N ARG A 1 -21.14 -70.21 -15.11
CA ARG A 1 -21.48 -68.89 -15.78
C ARG A 1 -22.17 -67.88 -14.84
N GLN A 2 -22.79 -68.31 -13.73
CA GLN A 2 -23.41 -67.38 -12.77
C GLN A 2 -22.44 -66.75 -11.75
N MET A 3 -21.24 -67.30 -11.56
CA MET A 3 -20.23 -66.73 -10.65
C MET A 3 -19.62 -65.43 -11.18
N CYS A 4 -19.40 -65.29 -12.46
CA CYS A 4 -18.76 -64.08 -13.04
C CYS A 4 -19.63 -62.81 -12.93
N ILE A 5 -20.97 -62.93 -12.89
CA ILE A 5 -21.88 -61.78 -12.82
C ILE A 5 -21.88 -61.18 -11.41
N ARG A 6 -21.81 -62.00 -10.39
CA ARG A 6 -21.80 -61.59 -8.97
C ARG A 6 -20.51 -60.84 -8.61
N ASP A 7 -19.38 -61.33 -9.14
CA ASP A 7 -18.07 -60.70 -8.88
C ASP A 7 -17.96 -59.31 -9.60
N THR A 8 -18.55 -59.19 -10.78
CA THR A 8 -18.62 -57.94 -11.51
C THR A 8 -19.48 -56.91 -10.78
N TYR A 9 -20.62 -57.31 -10.19
CA TYR A 9 -21.44 -56.41 -9.37
C TYR A 9 -20.73 -55.95 -8.09
N ILE A 10 -20.01 -56.83 -7.41
CA ILE A 10 -19.22 -56.48 -6.22
C ILE A 10 -18.11 -55.49 -6.59
N LEU A 11 -17.43 -55.69 -7.70
CA LEU A 11 -16.39 -54.79 -8.20
C LEU A 11 -16.96 -53.39 -8.55
N PHE A 12 -18.14 -53.38 -9.16
CA PHE A 12 -18.84 -52.13 -9.55
C PHE A 12 -19.34 -51.34 -8.32
N VAL A 13 -19.85 -52.04 -7.29
CA VAL A 13 -20.24 -51.42 -6.01
C VAL A 13 -19.05 -50.90 -5.24
N LEU A 14 -17.91 -51.60 -5.22
CA LEU A 14 -16.65 -51.12 -4.65
C LEU A 14 -16.10 -49.89 -5.38
N LEU A 15 -16.21 -49.90 -6.72
CA LEU A 15 -15.80 -48.74 -7.54
C LEU A 15 -16.70 -47.52 -7.26
N LEU A 16 -18.01 -47.69 -7.15
CA LEU A 16 -18.94 -46.63 -6.79
C LEU A 16 -18.73 -46.10 -5.36
N ALA A 17 -18.38 -46.97 -4.41
CA ALA A 17 -18.07 -46.54 -3.05
C ALA A 17 -16.77 -45.73 -2.92
N SER A 18 -15.81 -45.92 -3.86
CA SER A 18 -14.58 -45.14 -3.88
C SER A 18 -14.74 -43.72 -4.38
N PHE A 19 -15.88 -43.38 -5.03
CA PHE A 19 -16.16 -41.99 -5.48
C PHE A 19 -16.93 -41.14 -4.45
N SER A 20 -17.36 -41.71 -3.31
CA SER A 20 -18.13 -40.99 -2.30
C SER A 20 -17.28 -40.28 -1.23
N SER A 21 -15.96 -40.28 -1.33
CA SER A 21 -15.07 -39.53 -0.43
C SER A 21 -14.91 -38.09 -0.87
N CYS A 22 -15.99 -37.34 -0.99
CA CYS A 22 -15.93 -35.87 -1.01
C CYS A 22 -15.74 -35.43 0.45
N GLN A 23 -14.53 -35.11 0.85
CA GLN A 23 -14.32 -34.31 2.05
C GLN A 23 -14.81 -32.89 1.75
N THR A 24 -15.89 -32.49 2.41
CA THR A 24 -16.32 -31.11 2.41
C THR A 24 -15.38 -30.32 3.31
N VAL A 25 -14.58 -29.44 2.71
CA VAL A 25 -13.79 -28.47 3.45
C VAL A 25 -14.72 -27.31 3.82
N GLU A 26 -15.00 -27.16 5.09
CA GLU A 26 -15.74 -25.99 5.58
C GLU A 26 -14.76 -24.86 5.93
N GLN A 27 -15.06 -23.65 5.41
CA GLN A 27 -14.30 -22.45 5.71
C GLN A 27 -15.06 -21.61 6.72
N LEU A 28 -14.42 -21.37 7.87
CA LEU A 28 -14.88 -20.39 8.85
C LEU A 28 -14.07 -19.11 8.74
N SER A 29 -14.74 -18.00 8.46
CA SER A 29 -14.14 -16.68 8.47
C SER A 29 -14.41 -16.00 9.82
N ILE A 30 -13.34 -15.58 10.49
CA ILE A 30 -13.39 -14.92 11.79
C ILE A 30 -12.84 -13.51 11.64
N ASP A 31 -13.69 -12.51 11.86
CA ASP A 31 -13.29 -11.12 11.89
C ASP A 31 -12.84 -10.73 13.30
N TYR A 32 -11.67 -10.12 13.39
CA TYR A 32 -11.14 -9.62 14.65
C TYR A 32 -10.45 -8.28 14.43
N MET A 33 -10.51 -7.42 15.46
CA MET A 33 -9.90 -6.11 15.44
C MET A 33 -8.46 -6.19 15.95
N LEU A 34 -7.53 -5.67 15.18
CA LEU A 34 -6.15 -5.46 15.61
C LEU A 34 -6.00 -4.03 16.15
N PRO A 35 -5.31 -3.86 17.30
CA PRO A 35 -5.05 -2.54 17.84
C PRO A 35 -4.08 -1.76 16.95
N ALA A 36 -4.19 -0.43 16.98
CA ALA A 36 -3.19 0.46 16.41
C ALA A 36 -1.86 0.36 17.17
N GLU A 37 -0.77 0.74 16.51
CA GLU A 37 0.54 0.91 17.17
C GLU A 37 0.57 2.19 18.02
N ILE A 38 -0.35 3.14 17.77
CA ILE A 38 -0.44 4.44 18.41
C ILE A 38 -1.69 4.50 19.26
N SER A 39 -1.53 4.96 20.51
CA SER A 39 -2.66 5.24 21.38
C SER A 39 -2.92 6.74 21.42
N PHE A 40 -4.06 7.16 20.92
CA PHE A 40 -4.52 8.54 21.03
C PHE A 40 -5.24 8.78 22.35
N PRO A 41 -5.09 9.98 22.96
CA PRO A 41 -5.98 10.41 24.03
C PRO A 41 -7.45 10.39 23.59
N ASN A 42 -8.34 9.95 24.47
CA ASN A 42 -9.78 9.80 24.15
C ASN A 42 -10.50 11.12 23.84
N GLU A 43 -9.87 12.24 24.21
CA GLU A 43 -10.39 13.58 23.98
C GLU A 43 -10.25 14.04 22.52
N LEU A 44 -9.34 13.43 21.74
CA LEU A 44 -9.09 13.81 20.35
C LEU A 44 -10.24 13.33 19.44
N LYS A 45 -10.98 14.28 18.90
CA LYS A 45 -12.16 14.00 18.07
C LYS A 45 -12.02 14.48 16.63
N ARG A 46 -11.26 15.57 16.44
CA ARG A 46 -11.07 16.22 15.14
C ARG A 46 -9.60 16.15 14.75
N VAL A 47 -9.32 15.65 13.56
CA VAL A 47 -7.97 15.52 13.05
C VAL A 47 -7.82 16.22 11.70
N ALA A 48 -6.71 16.93 11.50
CA ALA A 48 -6.35 17.44 10.19
C ALA A 48 -5.27 16.59 9.55
N VAL A 49 -5.40 16.36 8.24
CA VAL A 49 -4.34 15.83 7.39
C VAL A 49 -3.76 16.96 6.57
N VAL A 50 -2.43 17.16 6.64
CA VAL A 50 -1.75 18.27 5.99
C VAL A 50 -0.57 17.80 5.14
N ASN A 51 -0.31 18.51 4.05
CA ASN A 51 0.86 18.32 3.20
C ASN A 51 2.00 19.25 3.65
N ASN A 52 3.04 18.69 4.27
CA ASN A 52 4.24 19.39 4.70
C ASN A 52 5.49 18.96 3.92
N VAL A 53 5.31 18.26 2.80
CA VAL A 53 6.41 17.85 1.92
C VAL A 53 7.05 19.08 1.30
N SER A 54 8.38 19.15 1.34
CA SER A 54 9.14 20.22 0.69
C SER A 54 9.26 19.96 -0.81
N ASP A 55 9.10 21.01 -1.61
CA ASP A 55 9.36 20.95 -3.06
C ASP A 55 10.86 20.82 -3.39
N THR A 56 11.73 21.07 -2.39
CA THR A 56 13.19 20.90 -2.51
C THR A 56 13.69 19.98 -1.41
N PRO A 57 13.40 18.67 -1.49
CA PRO A 57 13.86 17.73 -0.48
C PRO A 57 15.39 17.62 -0.49
N ASP A 58 16.00 17.55 0.71
CA ASP A 58 17.43 17.33 0.88
C ASP A 58 17.91 15.93 0.40
N ASN A 59 16.98 15.12 -0.09
CA ASN A 59 17.24 13.75 -0.47
C ASN A 59 17.76 13.67 -1.90
N THR A 60 19.07 13.51 -2.05
CA THR A 60 19.63 13.06 -3.32
C THR A 60 19.18 11.63 -3.58
N LEU A 61 18.34 11.46 -4.59
CA LEU A 61 17.93 10.14 -5.04
C LEU A 61 19.16 9.34 -5.50
N PRO A 62 19.35 8.09 -5.04
CA PRO A 62 20.47 7.29 -5.48
C PRO A 62 20.41 7.03 -7.00
N PRO A 63 21.57 6.79 -7.65
CA PRO A 63 21.62 6.59 -9.09
C PRO A 63 20.78 5.39 -9.53
N LYS A 64 20.31 5.43 -10.77
CA LYS A 64 19.55 4.33 -11.40
C LYS A 64 20.42 3.08 -11.47
N ASP A 65 19.92 1.98 -10.90
CA ASP A 65 20.54 0.67 -11.02
C ASP A 65 19.79 -0.17 -12.06
N ASN A 66 20.43 -0.44 -13.19
CA ASN A 66 19.87 -1.19 -14.30
C ASN A 66 20.49 -2.60 -14.41
N THR A 67 21.09 -3.12 -13.35
CA THR A 67 21.77 -4.42 -13.38
C THR A 67 20.79 -5.55 -13.59
N ILE A 68 20.99 -6.35 -14.66
CA ILE A 68 20.23 -7.56 -14.93
C ILE A 68 20.61 -8.64 -13.92
N LYS A 69 19.63 -9.22 -13.23
CA LYS A 69 19.86 -10.19 -12.16
C LYS A 69 19.59 -11.65 -12.56
N ASN A 70 18.77 -11.90 -13.59
CA ASN A 70 18.38 -13.25 -14.02
C ASN A 70 18.68 -13.50 -15.49
N LYS A 71 18.95 -14.77 -15.86
CA LYS A 71 19.26 -15.16 -17.24
C LYS A 71 18.13 -14.86 -18.24
N ASN A 72 16.88 -14.91 -17.78
CA ASN A 72 15.70 -14.68 -18.63
C ASN A 72 15.28 -13.20 -18.67
N GLU A 73 15.94 -12.33 -17.91
CA GLU A 73 15.69 -10.90 -17.97
C GLU A 73 16.29 -10.31 -19.24
N LEU A 74 15.44 -9.70 -20.07
CA LEU A 74 15.86 -8.94 -21.25
C LEU A 74 16.24 -7.51 -20.90
N SER A 75 15.52 -6.93 -19.92
CA SER A 75 15.83 -5.60 -19.43
C SER A 75 15.38 -5.42 -17.99
N ARG A 76 16.15 -4.61 -17.24
CA ARG A 76 15.80 -4.12 -15.91
C ARG A 76 16.04 -2.63 -15.85
N ALA A 77 15.06 -1.88 -15.39
CA ALA A 77 15.18 -0.44 -15.13
C ALA A 77 14.73 -0.13 -13.71
N VAL A 78 15.59 0.51 -12.93
CA VAL A 78 15.28 1.02 -11.60
C VAL A 78 15.29 2.53 -11.65
N ALA A 79 14.25 3.16 -11.13
CA ALA A 79 14.15 4.60 -11.05
C ALA A 79 13.59 5.04 -9.70
N TYR A 80 13.97 6.23 -9.26
CA TYR A 80 13.44 6.88 -8.08
C TYR A 80 12.58 8.05 -8.53
N HIS A 81 11.47 8.25 -7.84
CA HIS A 81 10.51 9.28 -8.18
C HIS A 81 10.07 10.02 -6.93
N GLU A 82 9.74 11.26 -7.09
CA GLU A 82 8.96 12.02 -6.14
C GLU A 82 7.48 11.70 -6.37
N GLY A 83 6.75 11.49 -5.29
CA GLY A 83 5.32 11.26 -5.36
C GLY A 83 4.53 12.55 -5.56
N GLN A 84 3.22 12.42 -5.61
CA GLN A 84 2.28 13.54 -5.63
C GLN A 84 1.67 13.70 -4.22
N PRO A 85 2.22 14.55 -3.35
CA PRO A 85 1.81 14.64 -1.95
C PRO A 85 0.34 14.98 -1.75
N ALA A 86 -0.25 15.78 -2.64
CA ALA A 86 -1.67 16.14 -2.57
C ALA A 86 -2.58 14.90 -2.69
N LEU A 87 -2.29 14.00 -3.65
CA LEU A 87 -3.05 12.75 -3.79
C LEU A 87 -2.84 11.82 -2.57
N THR A 88 -1.63 11.80 -2.03
CA THR A 88 -1.32 10.99 -0.85
C THR A 88 -2.06 11.49 0.39
N THR A 89 -2.12 12.81 0.62
CA THR A 89 -2.86 13.37 1.76
C THR A 89 -4.37 13.20 1.60
N GLU A 90 -4.91 13.33 0.39
CA GLU A 90 -6.32 13.05 0.11
C GLU A 90 -6.66 11.58 0.38
N ALA A 91 -5.88 10.65 -0.15
CA ALA A 91 -6.06 9.21 0.07
C ALA A 91 -5.91 8.84 1.56
N LEU A 92 -4.93 9.44 2.27
CA LEU A 92 -4.73 9.25 3.71
C LEU A 92 -5.94 9.72 4.51
N ALA A 93 -6.43 10.93 4.25
CA ALA A 93 -7.58 11.47 4.96
C ALA A 93 -8.85 10.64 4.71
N LYS A 94 -9.07 10.22 3.45
CA LYS A 94 -10.17 9.32 3.10
C LYS A 94 -10.07 7.99 3.86
N ALA A 95 -8.90 7.35 3.86
CA ALA A 95 -8.69 6.07 4.52
C ALA A 95 -8.83 6.18 6.06
N ILE A 96 -8.42 7.30 6.66
CA ILE A 96 -8.65 7.58 8.09
C ILE A 96 -10.15 7.77 8.38
N ALA A 97 -10.87 8.53 7.54
CA ALA A 97 -12.30 8.77 7.70
C ALA A 97 -13.11 7.47 7.59
N GLU A 98 -12.75 6.57 6.69
CA GLU A 98 -13.41 5.27 6.52
C GLU A 98 -13.34 4.37 7.77
N GLN A 99 -12.32 4.54 8.64
CA GLN A 99 -12.21 3.81 9.90
C GLN A 99 -13.19 4.31 10.98
N ASN A 100 -13.80 5.49 10.82
CA ASN A 100 -14.74 6.10 11.77
C ASN A 100 -14.18 6.20 13.22
N TYR A 101 -12.87 6.36 13.34
CA TYR A 101 -12.20 6.49 14.65
C TYR A 101 -12.31 7.92 15.21
N PHE A 102 -12.10 8.91 14.33
CA PHE A 102 -12.30 10.33 14.65
C PHE A 102 -13.71 10.79 14.23
N ASN A 103 -14.24 11.77 14.92
CA ASN A 103 -15.55 12.33 14.58
C ASN A 103 -15.51 13.13 13.27
N GLU A 104 -14.36 13.76 13.00
CA GLU A 104 -14.16 14.58 11.81
C GLU A 104 -12.70 14.51 11.33
N VAL A 105 -12.53 14.41 10.02
CA VAL A 105 -11.23 14.45 9.33
C VAL A 105 -11.24 15.63 8.39
N VAL A 106 -10.37 16.60 8.63
CA VAL A 106 -10.22 17.82 7.82
C VAL A 106 -9.00 17.67 6.92
N ILE A 107 -9.11 18.05 5.65
CA ILE A 107 -7.97 18.08 4.72
C ILE A 107 -7.55 19.55 4.56
N CYS A 108 -6.25 19.80 4.71
CA CYS A 108 -5.68 21.08 4.31
C CYS A 108 -5.11 20.95 2.89
N ASP A 109 -5.81 21.52 1.90
CA ASP A 109 -5.43 21.43 0.49
C ASP A 109 -4.16 22.24 0.14
N SER A 110 -3.72 23.10 1.06
CA SER A 110 -2.54 23.93 0.86
C SER A 110 -1.26 23.16 1.16
N ALA A 111 -0.34 23.10 0.19
CA ALA A 111 1.01 22.64 0.44
C ALA A 111 1.73 23.67 1.35
N LEU A 112 2.00 23.28 2.60
CA LEU A 112 2.56 24.20 3.61
C LEU A 112 3.94 24.73 3.23
N ARG A 113 4.68 23.98 2.39
CA ARG A 113 6.06 24.28 1.98
C ARG A 113 6.19 24.77 0.54
N ALA A 114 5.09 25.01 -0.16
CA ALA A 114 5.12 25.44 -1.57
C ALA A 114 5.87 26.76 -1.85
N ARG A 115 6.17 27.54 -0.80
CA ARG A 115 6.92 28.81 -0.89
C ARG A 115 8.31 28.76 -0.23
N ASP A 116 8.73 27.58 0.23
CA ASP A 116 10.04 27.41 0.86
C ASP A 116 11.10 27.24 -0.23
N PHE A 117 11.95 28.25 -0.41
CA PHE A 117 13.04 28.24 -1.40
C PHE A 117 14.33 27.62 -0.87
N THR A 118 14.42 27.37 0.43
CA THR A 118 15.60 26.75 1.07
C THR A 118 15.20 25.40 1.63
N PRO A 119 16.00 24.34 1.38
CA PRO A 119 15.79 23.05 2.01
C PRO A 119 15.80 23.20 3.53
N ARG A 120 14.81 22.64 4.19
CA ARG A 120 14.78 22.54 5.64
C ARG A 120 14.16 21.21 6.06
N GLU A 121 14.34 20.84 7.32
CA GLU A 121 13.65 19.69 7.86
C GLU A 121 12.14 19.82 7.68
N SER A 122 11.52 18.78 7.15
CA SER A 122 10.07 18.65 7.02
C SER A 122 9.45 18.40 8.40
N THR A 123 9.54 19.39 9.30
CA THR A 123 9.00 19.32 10.66
C THR A 123 8.29 20.62 10.96
N LEU A 124 7.02 20.54 11.39
CA LEU A 124 6.28 21.70 11.84
C LEU A 124 6.83 22.18 13.17
N SER A 125 7.07 23.48 13.29
CA SER A 125 7.37 24.13 14.58
C SER A 125 6.15 24.13 15.48
N GLN A 126 6.34 24.32 16.78
CA GLN A 126 5.23 24.41 17.72
C GLN A 126 4.24 25.54 17.38
N GLU A 127 4.75 26.68 16.93
CA GLU A 127 3.91 27.81 16.52
C GLU A 127 3.08 27.50 15.27
N GLU A 128 3.68 26.82 14.28
CA GLU A 128 2.96 26.35 13.09
C GLU A 128 1.86 25.35 13.48
N VAL A 129 2.14 24.40 14.34
CA VAL A 129 1.16 23.41 14.82
C VAL A 129 0.01 24.10 15.54
N GLN A 130 0.29 25.05 16.45
CA GLN A 130 -0.75 25.79 17.17
C GLN A 130 -1.61 26.63 16.23
N THR A 131 -0.98 27.36 15.30
CA THR A 131 -1.68 28.20 14.32
C THR A 131 -2.57 27.35 13.41
N LEU A 132 -2.06 26.25 12.88
CA LEU A 132 -2.81 25.34 12.03
C LEU A 132 -3.98 24.69 12.80
N ALA A 133 -3.74 24.22 14.01
CA ALA A 133 -4.78 23.60 14.83
C ALA A 133 -5.91 24.56 15.15
N GLN A 134 -5.58 25.83 15.47
CA GLN A 134 -6.58 26.88 15.69
C GLN A 134 -7.33 27.25 14.41
N PHE A 135 -6.62 27.39 13.30
CA PHE A 135 -7.22 27.74 12.01
C PHE A 135 -8.17 26.68 11.47
N LEU A 136 -7.78 25.40 11.60
CA LEU A 136 -8.57 24.25 11.13
C LEU A 136 -9.56 23.76 12.20
N ASP A 137 -9.50 24.29 13.41
CA ASP A 137 -10.31 23.88 14.57
C ASP A 137 -10.19 22.38 14.83
N VAL A 138 -8.97 21.88 15.02
CA VAL A 138 -8.66 20.46 15.20
C VAL A 138 -7.83 20.19 16.45
N ASP A 139 -7.96 18.98 16.99
CA ASP A 139 -7.26 18.53 18.18
C ASP A 139 -5.89 17.93 17.88
N CYS A 140 -5.70 17.44 16.65
CA CYS A 140 -4.52 16.71 16.20
C CYS A 140 -4.23 16.99 14.73
N ILE A 141 -2.94 17.00 14.37
CA ILE A 141 -2.48 17.14 12.98
C ILE A 141 -1.67 15.91 12.60
N ILE A 142 -2.06 15.26 11.51
CA ILE A 142 -1.30 14.20 10.83
C ILE A 142 -0.68 14.83 9.60
N SER A 143 0.64 14.96 9.60
CA SER A 143 1.39 15.65 8.57
C SER A 143 2.17 14.66 7.70
N LEU A 144 2.00 14.75 6.39
CA LEU A 144 2.87 14.08 5.43
C LEU A 144 4.14 14.91 5.27
N GLU A 145 5.28 14.35 5.68
CA GLU A 145 6.56 15.04 5.71
C GLU A 145 7.45 14.70 4.52
N ASN A 146 7.34 13.47 4.01
CA ASN A 146 8.11 12.99 2.87
C ASN A 146 7.35 11.90 2.12
N LEU A 147 7.56 11.84 0.81
CA LEU A 147 7.01 10.81 -0.06
C LEU A 147 8.05 10.46 -1.13
N GLN A 148 8.75 9.37 -0.95
CA GLN A 148 9.68 8.82 -1.93
C GLN A 148 9.14 7.55 -2.55
N MET A 149 9.52 7.29 -3.79
CA MET A 149 9.14 6.08 -4.52
C MET A 149 10.33 5.49 -5.24
N LYS A 150 10.36 4.16 -5.31
CA LYS A 150 11.34 3.39 -6.08
C LYS A 150 10.61 2.43 -6.99
N SER A 151 10.69 2.63 -8.29
CA SER A 151 10.15 1.70 -9.27
C SER A 151 11.22 0.75 -9.80
N THR A 152 10.82 -0.50 -10.06
CA THR A 152 11.64 -1.51 -10.73
C THR A 152 10.80 -2.11 -11.85
N ARG A 153 11.17 -1.83 -13.09
CA ARG A 153 10.54 -2.40 -14.28
C ARG A 153 11.43 -3.50 -14.81
N VAL A 154 10.88 -4.70 -14.98
CA VAL A 154 11.59 -5.86 -15.52
C VAL A 154 10.82 -6.39 -16.72
N LEU A 155 11.55 -6.76 -17.77
CA LEU A 155 11.02 -7.52 -18.88
C LEU A 155 11.81 -8.82 -19.00
N SER A 156 11.12 -9.93 -19.12
CA SER A 156 11.67 -11.27 -19.24
C SER A 156 11.02 -12.00 -20.42
N TYR A 157 11.70 -13.01 -20.92
CA TYR A 157 11.13 -13.96 -21.88
C TYR A 157 11.06 -15.33 -21.21
N ILE A 158 9.92 -16.00 -21.32
CA ILE A 158 9.67 -17.33 -20.75
C ILE A 158 9.64 -18.34 -21.92
N PRO A 159 10.76 -19.07 -22.16
CA PRO A 159 10.87 -19.98 -23.31
C PRO A 159 9.83 -21.10 -23.30
N GLU A 160 9.48 -21.63 -22.11
CA GLU A 160 8.55 -22.74 -21.93
C GLU A 160 7.14 -22.39 -22.42
N TRP A 161 6.79 -21.13 -22.37
CA TRP A 161 5.47 -20.63 -22.77
C TRP A 161 5.54 -19.78 -24.05
N ASN A 162 6.73 -19.60 -24.61
CA ASN A 162 6.95 -18.74 -25.77
C ASN A 162 6.31 -17.35 -25.61
N THR A 163 6.47 -16.75 -24.42
CA THR A 163 5.80 -15.50 -24.05
C THR A 163 6.76 -14.53 -23.39
N TYR A 164 6.48 -13.24 -23.57
CA TYR A 164 7.13 -12.16 -22.82
C TYR A 164 6.34 -11.89 -21.55
N TYR A 165 7.07 -11.60 -20.47
CA TYR A 165 6.53 -11.27 -19.17
C TYR A 165 7.14 -9.97 -18.67
N GLY A 166 6.31 -9.00 -18.37
CA GLY A 166 6.74 -7.71 -17.83
C GLY A 166 6.17 -7.46 -16.46
N THR A 167 6.99 -6.89 -15.59
CA THR A 167 6.59 -6.46 -14.26
C THR A 167 6.99 -5.02 -13.99
N LEU A 168 6.17 -4.34 -13.20
CA LEU A 168 6.48 -3.05 -12.61
C LEU A 168 6.15 -3.11 -11.13
N ASP A 169 7.18 -3.12 -10.29
CA ASP A 169 7.08 -3.03 -8.83
C ASP A 169 7.43 -1.62 -8.39
N THR A 170 6.52 -0.95 -7.69
CA THR A 170 6.75 0.39 -7.18
C THR A 170 6.59 0.42 -5.67
N LYS A 171 7.70 0.59 -4.98
CA LYS A 171 7.76 0.76 -3.53
C LYS A 171 7.56 2.22 -3.17
N VAL A 172 6.70 2.46 -2.19
CA VAL A 172 6.40 3.78 -1.64
C VAL A 172 6.93 3.89 -0.21
N TYR A 173 7.43 5.06 0.16
CA TYR A 173 8.04 5.34 1.46
C TYR A 173 7.46 6.63 2.06
N PRO A 174 6.17 6.64 2.46
CA PRO A 174 5.61 7.81 3.13
C PRO A 174 6.15 7.94 4.55
N THR A 175 6.51 9.17 4.93
CA THR A 175 6.87 9.55 6.29
C THR A 175 5.83 10.50 6.83
N LEU A 176 5.20 10.13 7.94
CA LEU A 176 4.22 10.95 8.63
C LEU A 176 4.74 11.38 10.00
N LYS A 177 4.29 12.55 10.45
CA LYS A 177 4.43 12.99 11.86
C LYS A 177 3.06 13.38 12.40
N ILE A 178 2.83 13.01 13.65
CA ILE A 178 1.59 13.34 14.36
C ILE A 178 1.90 14.39 15.42
N TYR A 179 1.17 15.49 15.38
CA TYR A 179 1.36 16.63 16.26
C TYR A 179 0.13 16.88 17.12
N LEU A 180 0.38 17.24 18.38
CA LEU A 180 -0.62 17.75 19.29
C LEU A 180 -0.29 19.20 19.61
N PRO A 181 -1.25 20.15 19.58
CA PRO A 181 -0.99 21.58 19.77
C PRO A 181 -0.31 21.92 21.10
N GLY A 182 -0.53 21.11 22.13
CA GLY A 182 0.08 21.28 23.47
C GLY A 182 1.50 20.74 23.61
N ARG A 183 2.09 20.11 22.57
CA ARG A 183 3.42 19.49 22.64
C ARG A 183 4.44 20.23 21.79
N LYS A 184 5.68 20.33 22.34
CA LYS A 184 6.81 20.98 21.65
C LYS A 184 7.40 20.13 20.51
N SER A 185 7.18 18.82 20.55
CA SER A 185 7.72 17.87 19.56
C SER A 185 6.60 17.00 19.03
N PRO A 186 6.77 16.38 17.87
CA PRO A 186 5.83 15.40 17.36
C PRO A 186 5.52 14.34 18.41
N MET A 187 4.26 13.91 18.47
CA MET A 187 3.86 12.80 19.33
C MET A 187 4.52 11.49 18.85
N VAL A 188 4.57 11.32 17.53
CA VAL A 188 5.19 10.14 16.89
C VAL A 188 5.60 10.47 15.46
N THR A 189 6.66 9.82 14.99
CA THR A 189 7.05 9.76 13.59
C THR A 189 6.83 8.35 13.07
N ILE A 190 6.16 8.23 11.94
CA ILE A 190 5.78 6.96 11.33
C ILE A 190 6.46 6.88 9.97
N ASN A 191 7.38 5.93 9.84
CA ASN A 191 8.00 5.57 8.57
C ASN A 191 7.42 4.23 8.12
N THR A 192 6.72 4.24 7.01
CA THR A 192 6.14 3.03 6.43
C THR A 192 6.69 2.79 5.04
N HIS A 193 6.55 1.56 4.57
CA HIS A 193 6.81 1.22 3.19
C HIS A 193 5.93 0.05 2.78
N ASP A 194 5.51 0.08 1.54
CA ASP A 194 4.80 -1.02 0.89
C ASP A 194 5.01 -0.91 -0.62
N SER A 195 4.49 -1.85 -1.40
CA SER A 195 4.64 -1.84 -2.84
C SER A 195 3.33 -2.13 -3.56
N ILE A 196 3.13 -1.43 -4.68
CA ILE A 196 2.10 -1.72 -5.66
C ILE A 196 2.76 -2.39 -6.87
N PHE A 197 2.12 -3.43 -7.40
CA PHE A 197 2.69 -4.31 -8.40
C PHE A 197 1.75 -4.47 -9.59
N TRP A 198 2.32 -4.37 -10.79
CA TRP A 198 1.65 -4.65 -12.06
C TRP A 198 2.43 -5.72 -12.82
N GLU A 199 1.70 -6.58 -13.49
CA GLU A 199 2.29 -7.60 -14.36
C GLU A 199 1.47 -7.76 -15.64
N GLU A 200 2.16 -8.09 -16.72
CA GLU A 200 1.58 -8.32 -18.02
C GLU A 200 2.30 -9.42 -18.78
N TYR A 201 1.54 -10.17 -19.55
CA TYR A 201 2.02 -11.22 -20.43
C TYR A 201 1.66 -10.89 -21.89
N GLY A 202 2.49 -11.31 -22.83
CA GLY A 202 2.19 -11.08 -24.23
C GLY A 202 3.15 -11.74 -25.21
N ASN A 203 2.73 -11.80 -26.48
CA ASN A 203 3.48 -12.45 -27.53
C ASN A 203 4.64 -11.59 -28.07
N THR A 204 4.67 -10.31 -27.71
CA THR A 204 5.74 -9.39 -28.12
C THR A 204 6.15 -8.48 -26.97
N GLU A 205 7.41 -8.10 -26.94
CA GLU A 205 7.96 -7.12 -26.00
C GLU A 205 7.19 -5.78 -26.02
N GLY A 206 6.93 -5.26 -27.21
CA GLY A 206 6.22 -3.99 -27.39
C GLY A 206 4.80 -4.01 -26.82
N PHE A 207 4.08 -5.13 -26.98
CA PHE A 207 2.76 -5.30 -26.40
C PHE A 207 2.82 -5.23 -24.86
N VAL A 208 3.71 -6.01 -24.24
CA VAL A 208 3.86 -6.03 -22.78
C VAL A 208 4.24 -4.67 -22.23
N ARG A 209 5.19 -3.97 -22.89
CA ARG A 209 5.60 -2.61 -22.47
C ARG A 209 4.46 -1.61 -22.54
N SER A 210 3.61 -1.70 -23.56
CA SER A 210 2.49 -0.76 -23.75
C SER A 210 1.32 -0.99 -22.78
N ARG A 211 1.25 -2.18 -22.17
CA ARG A 211 0.19 -2.52 -21.19
C ARG A 211 0.54 -2.19 -19.75
N LEU A 212 1.82 -2.20 -19.42
CA LEU A 212 2.26 -1.75 -18.12
C LEU A 212 2.06 -0.23 -17.99
N PRO A 213 1.68 0.27 -16.80
CA PRO A 213 1.50 1.69 -16.55
C PRO A 213 2.68 2.53 -17.04
N ASP A 214 2.41 3.66 -17.64
CA ASP A 214 3.43 4.67 -17.90
C ASP A 214 3.90 5.33 -16.58
N GLU A 215 4.92 6.19 -16.66
CA GLU A 215 5.51 6.82 -15.48
C GLU A 215 4.49 7.71 -14.75
N ARG A 216 3.65 8.46 -15.47
CA ARG A 216 2.66 9.36 -14.87
C ARG A 216 1.55 8.59 -14.16
N GLN A 217 1.06 7.54 -14.82
CA GLN A 217 0.03 6.68 -14.24
C GLN A 217 0.57 5.97 -13.00
N MET A 218 1.78 5.41 -13.09
CA MET A 218 2.47 4.73 -11.98
C MET A 218 2.66 5.67 -10.78
N ILE A 219 3.17 6.90 -10.98
CA ILE A 219 3.36 7.87 -9.90
C ILE A 219 2.02 8.24 -9.26
N ARG A 220 0.97 8.46 -10.05
CA ARG A 220 -0.35 8.78 -9.54
C ARG A 220 -0.91 7.65 -8.66
N GLU A 221 -0.99 6.44 -9.20
CA GLU A 221 -1.56 5.28 -8.48
C GLU A 221 -0.72 4.91 -7.25
N ALA A 222 0.61 4.99 -7.34
CA ALA A 222 1.49 4.77 -6.21
C ALA A 222 1.36 5.87 -5.14
N SER A 223 1.06 7.13 -5.52
CA SER A 223 0.80 8.21 -4.56
C SER A 223 -0.51 8.02 -3.81
N GLU A 224 -1.57 7.64 -4.51
CA GLU A 224 -2.85 7.28 -3.89
C GLU A 224 -2.68 6.08 -2.93
N PHE A 225 -1.99 5.03 -3.38
CA PHE A 225 -1.70 3.86 -2.55
C PHE A 225 -0.90 4.23 -1.29
N ALA A 226 0.11 5.10 -1.41
CA ALA A 226 0.96 5.53 -0.30
C ALA A 226 0.17 6.17 0.85
N GLY A 227 -0.98 6.80 0.57
CA GLY A 227 -1.86 7.37 1.59
C GLY A 227 -2.52 6.32 2.47
N SER A 228 -2.84 5.15 1.95
CA SER A 228 -3.47 4.06 2.70
C SER A 228 -2.48 3.26 3.57
N VAL A 229 -1.20 3.19 3.18
CA VAL A 229 -0.17 2.35 3.81
C VAL A 229 0.00 2.60 5.32
N PRO A 230 0.06 3.85 5.83
CA PRO A 230 0.30 4.10 7.24
C PRO A 230 -0.94 3.91 8.13
N VAL A 231 -2.15 3.81 7.56
CA VAL A 231 -3.41 3.86 8.33
C VAL A 231 -3.51 2.75 9.37
N ASN A 232 -3.12 1.52 9.02
CA ASN A 232 -3.15 0.38 9.93
C ASN A 232 -2.16 0.48 11.11
N ARG A 233 -1.18 1.38 11.03
CA ARG A 233 -0.29 1.69 12.16
C ARG A 233 -0.86 2.80 13.04
N ILE A 234 -1.66 3.69 12.45
CA ILE A 234 -2.26 4.84 13.11
C ILE A 234 -3.53 4.44 13.86
N LEU A 235 -4.40 3.63 13.23
CA LEU A 235 -5.73 3.31 13.70
C LEU A 235 -5.95 1.79 13.85
N PRO A 236 -6.82 1.36 14.78
CA PRO A 236 -7.27 -0.02 14.84
C PRO A 236 -7.95 -0.43 13.54
N TYR A 237 -7.75 -1.67 13.11
CA TYR A 237 -8.31 -2.16 11.85
C TYR A 237 -8.82 -3.60 11.98
N TRP A 238 -9.82 -3.92 11.17
CA TRP A 238 -10.38 -5.26 11.09
C TRP A 238 -9.54 -6.16 10.19
N LYS A 239 -9.36 -7.40 10.66
CA LYS A 239 -8.69 -8.45 9.88
C LYS A 239 -9.53 -9.71 9.92
N THR A 240 -9.68 -10.36 8.76
CA THR A 240 -10.36 -11.64 8.63
C THR A 240 -9.34 -12.78 8.62
N ALA A 241 -9.51 -13.77 9.51
CA ALA A 241 -8.76 -15.02 9.47
C ALA A 241 -9.66 -16.15 8.97
N ASN A 242 -9.24 -16.83 7.92
CA ASN A 242 -9.92 -18.00 7.40
C ASN A 242 -9.35 -19.26 8.05
N ARG A 243 -10.22 -20.08 8.59
CA ARG A 243 -9.91 -21.40 9.13
C ARG A 243 -10.62 -22.47 8.32
N TYR A 244 -9.91 -23.52 7.99
CA TYR A 244 -10.44 -24.65 7.24
C TYR A 244 -10.58 -25.85 8.18
N TYR A 245 -11.74 -26.52 8.13
CA TYR A 245 -12.04 -27.72 8.89
C TYR A 245 -12.25 -28.87 7.90
N PHE A 246 -11.75 -30.05 8.26
CA PHE A 246 -11.83 -31.29 7.47
C PHE A 246 -12.72 -32.30 8.19
#